data_0e29e7ccab2e33350615324ee5b2000e
#
_entry.id   0e29e7ccab2e33350615324ee5b2000e
#
_cell.length_a   1.000
_cell.length_b   1.000
_cell.length_c   1.000
_cell.angle_alpha   90.00
_cell.angle_beta   90.00
_cell.angle_gamma   90.00
#
_symmetry.space_group_name_H-M   'P 1'
#
loop_
_entity.id
_entity.type
_entity.pdbx_description
1 polymer ?
#
loop_
_entity_poly.entity_id
_entity_poly.type
_entity_poly.pdbx_seq_one_letter_code
_entity_poly.pdbx_strand_id
1 'polypeptide(L)'
;VAVDIPSGINGDTGEIIGSKCFKANETITFFNQKIGHKAFPGKEKCGKLHIVDIGLKTSHARNLTINVKHNDPKLWKSNFPKKIWSSHKHKHGHTLILTGEMPGAGVLASIAALRCGVGLVSVICMPKYQTLFNLLAPSIIVHAEKNPMKSDHIKENSKYNSIVFGPGAPPSKVTREITKLILGLRKPTVLDAGAISAFKGHQDELLGNLHNKVVMTPHQGEFKSLFP
;
A
#
# COMPACT_ATOMS: atom_id res chain seq x y z
N VAL A 1 0.69 -4.34 34.93
CA VAL A 1 1.17 -5.44 34.08
C VAL A 1 0.01 -6.34 33.73
N ALA A 2 -0.11 -6.76 32.46
CA ALA A 2 -1.04 -7.80 32.04
C ALA A 2 -0.26 -9.10 31.73
N VAL A 3 -0.88 -10.24 32.06
CA VAL A 3 -0.36 -11.56 31.71
C VAL A 3 -1.15 -12.04 30.49
N ASP A 4 -0.42 -12.42 29.47
CA ASP A 4 -0.85 -12.85 28.17
C ASP A 4 -1.50 -11.74 27.32
N ILE A 5 -2.67 -11.24 27.70
CA ILE A 5 -3.34 -10.08 27.08
C ILE A 5 -4.17 -9.34 28.14
N PRO A 6 -4.32 -7.99 28.04
CA PRO A 6 -5.19 -7.26 28.98
C PRO A 6 -6.62 -7.78 28.98
N SER A 7 -7.20 -7.98 30.18
CA SER A 7 -8.58 -8.42 30.34
C SER A 7 -9.55 -7.48 29.61
N GLY A 8 -10.46 -8.06 28.86
CA GLY A 8 -11.42 -7.34 28.02
C GLY A 8 -10.94 -7.10 26.58
N ILE A 9 -9.78 -7.61 26.19
CA ILE A 9 -9.31 -7.60 24.79
C ILE A 9 -9.37 -9.00 24.19
N ASN A 10 -9.95 -9.09 23.00
CA ASN A 10 -9.95 -10.34 22.21
C ASN A 10 -8.56 -10.60 21.62
N GLY A 11 -7.97 -11.76 21.89
CA GLY A 11 -6.65 -12.14 21.44
C GLY A 11 -6.54 -12.30 19.92
N ASP A 12 -7.62 -12.72 19.25
CA ASP A 12 -7.64 -13.02 17.83
C ASP A 12 -7.97 -11.81 16.95
N THR A 13 -8.72 -10.82 17.49
CA THR A 13 -9.15 -9.65 16.71
C THR A 13 -8.55 -8.33 17.20
N GLY A 14 -8.20 -8.24 18.48
CA GLY A 14 -7.81 -6.99 19.14
C GLY A 14 -8.98 -6.09 19.54
N GLU A 15 -10.20 -6.53 19.35
CA GLU A 15 -11.40 -5.80 19.74
C GLU A 15 -11.64 -5.85 21.24
N ILE A 16 -12.38 -4.85 21.76
CA ILE A 16 -12.81 -4.82 23.16
C ILE A 16 -14.02 -5.75 23.31
N ILE A 17 -13.92 -6.72 24.23
CA ILE A 17 -14.99 -7.62 24.58
C ILE A 17 -15.95 -6.86 25.54
N GLY A 18 -17.17 -6.61 25.09
CA GLY A 18 -18.13 -5.83 25.86
C GLY A 18 -17.84 -4.33 25.84
N SER A 19 -18.01 -3.65 26.98
CA SER A 19 -17.93 -2.18 27.06
C SER A 19 -16.67 -1.63 27.73
N LYS A 20 -15.87 -2.48 28.37
CA LYS A 20 -14.71 -2.07 29.16
C LYS A 20 -13.53 -3.03 28.98
N CYS A 21 -12.32 -2.49 29.06
CA CYS A 21 -11.09 -3.28 29.07
C CYS A 21 -10.04 -2.61 29.96
N PHE A 22 -9.09 -3.39 30.44
CA PHE A 22 -7.92 -2.84 31.16
C PHE A 22 -6.90 -2.29 30.17
N LYS A 23 -6.20 -1.23 30.60
CA LYS A 23 -5.01 -0.72 29.91
C LYS A 23 -3.79 -1.08 30.75
N ALA A 24 -2.88 -1.85 30.20
CA ALA A 24 -1.61 -2.21 30.81
C ALA A 24 -0.49 -1.27 30.38
N ASN A 25 0.48 -1.04 31.26
CA ASN A 25 1.73 -0.39 30.90
C ASN A 25 2.68 -1.39 30.22
N GLU A 26 2.60 -2.65 30.65
CA GLU A 26 3.38 -3.76 30.09
C GLU A 26 2.51 -5.01 30.01
N THR A 27 2.72 -5.79 28.94
CA THR A 27 2.07 -7.09 28.75
C THR A 27 3.14 -8.16 28.52
N ILE A 28 3.07 -9.25 29.29
CA ILE A 28 3.96 -10.40 29.15
C ILE A 28 3.15 -11.52 28.52
N THR A 29 3.46 -11.86 27.27
CA THR A 29 2.83 -12.98 26.56
C THR A 29 3.81 -14.12 26.33
N PHE A 30 3.30 -15.30 26.05
CA PHE A 30 4.08 -16.53 25.98
C PHE A 30 4.12 -17.09 24.56
N PHE A 31 5.26 -17.69 24.20
CA PHE A 31 5.51 -18.38 22.95
C PHE A 31 5.45 -17.45 21.73
N ASN A 32 4.32 -16.77 21.49
CA ASN A 32 4.15 -15.90 20.33
C ASN A 32 3.16 -14.77 20.64
N GLN A 33 3.30 -13.66 19.90
CA GLN A 33 2.33 -12.58 19.97
C GLN A 33 1.01 -12.97 19.30
N LYS A 34 -0.09 -12.49 19.85
CA LYS A 34 -1.42 -12.66 19.28
C LYS A 34 -1.77 -11.49 18.37
N ILE A 35 -2.77 -11.64 17.51
CA ILE A 35 -3.28 -10.54 16.65
C ILE A 35 -3.67 -9.35 17.51
N GLY A 36 -4.34 -9.58 18.64
CA GLY A 36 -4.79 -8.55 19.56
C GLY A 36 -3.70 -7.68 20.14
N HIS A 37 -2.43 -8.12 20.15
CA HIS A 37 -1.30 -7.29 20.55
C HIS A 37 -0.88 -6.29 19.45
N LYS A 38 -1.33 -6.46 18.22
CA LYS A 38 -0.94 -5.65 17.04
C LYS A 38 -2.10 -4.92 16.40
N ALA A 39 -3.31 -5.46 16.48
CA ALA A 39 -4.52 -4.84 15.97
C ALA A 39 -5.08 -3.81 16.96
N PHE A 40 -5.64 -2.73 16.45
CA PHE A 40 -6.35 -1.74 17.24
C PHE A 40 -7.80 -2.22 17.53
N PRO A 41 -8.36 -1.88 18.71
CA PRO A 41 -7.79 -1.08 19.80
C PRO A 41 -6.84 -1.83 20.76
N GLY A 42 -6.73 -3.14 20.66
CA GLY A 42 -5.93 -3.98 21.57
C GLY A 42 -4.48 -3.53 21.70
N LYS A 43 -3.84 -3.13 20.60
CA LYS A 43 -2.47 -2.60 20.60
C LYS A 43 -2.27 -1.45 21.59
N GLU A 44 -3.23 -0.52 21.69
CA GLU A 44 -3.14 0.62 22.60
C GLU A 44 -3.32 0.22 24.07
N LYS A 45 -3.91 -0.93 24.31
CA LYS A 45 -4.20 -1.43 25.68
C LYS A 45 -3.09 -2.28 26.24
N CYS A 46 -2.20 -2.83 25.38
CA CYS A 46 -1.15 -3.76 25.79
C CYS A 46 0.08 -3.07 26.36
N GLY A 47 0.32 -1.80 26.08
CA GLY A 47 1.57 -1.13 26.48
C GLY A 47 2.80 -1.80 25.85
N LYS A 48 3.90 -1.89 26.59
CA LYS A 48 5.12 -2.56 26.13
C LYS A 48 4.94 -4.08 26.16
N LEU A 49 5.10 -4.73 24.99
CA LEU A 49 4.92 -6.17 24.87
C LEU A 49 6.24 -6.91 25.06
N HIS A 50 6.23 -7.90 25.96
CA HIS A 50 7.31 -8.85 26.20
C HIS A 50 6.85 -10.26 25.81
N ILE A 51 7.64 -10.94 24.97
CA ILE A 51 7.38 -12.33 24.59
C ILE A 51 8.37 -13.20 25.35
N VAL A 52 7.86 -14.08 26.20
CA VAL A 52 8.67 -14.97 27.03
C VAL A 52 8.62 -16.38 26.46
N ASP A 53 9.80 -16.97 26.30
CA ASP A 53 9.92 -18.36 25.93
C ASP A 53 9.60 -19.26 27.16
N ILE A 54 8.63 -20.12 27.02
CA ILE A 54 8.20 -21.10 28.03
C ILE A 54 8.60 -22.54 27.66
N GLY A 55 9.56 -22.70 26.73
CA GLY A 55 10.04 -24.01 26.27
C GLY A 55 9.18 -24.71 25.24
N LEU A 56 8.16 -24.05 24.69
CA LEU A 56 7.36 -24.58 23.58
C LEU A 56 8.17 -24.53 22.28
N LYS A 57 8.36 -25.69 21.65
CA LYS A 57 9.03 -25.76 20.35
C LYS A 57 8.07 -25.36 19.23
N THR A 58 8.59 -24.67 18.20
CA THR A 58 7.81 -24.33 16.99
C THR A 58 7.24 -25.55 16.29
N SER A 59 7.84 -26.75 16.51
CA SER A 59 7.28 -28.02 16.00
C SER A 59 5.89 -28.32 16.55
N HIS A 60 5.54 -27.88 17.76
CA HIS A 60 4.21 -28.08 18.34
C HIS A 60 3.13 -27.26 17.61
N ALA A 61 3.52 -26.17 16.95
CA ALA A 61 2.61 -25.32 16.16
C ALA A 61 2.51 -25.73 14.67
N ARG A 62 3.23 -26.77 14.22
CA ARG A 62 3.25 -27.16 12.79
C ARG A 62 1.88 -27.54 12.23
N ASN A 63 1.01 -28.08 13.07
CA ASN A 63 -0.34 -28.51 12.69
C ASN A 63 -1.38 -27.37 12.78
N LEU A 64 -0.97 -26.18 13.20
CA LEU A 64 -1.85 -25.01 13.26
C LEU A 64 -1.83 -24.30 11.92
N THR A 65 -2.99 -24.09 11.33
CA THR A 65 -3.12 -23.26 10.13
C THR A 65 -3.01 -21.78 10.53
N ILE A 66 -1.80 -21.21 10.40
CA ILE A 66 -1.55 -19.80 10.72
C ILE A 66 -1.69 -18.99 9.43
N ASN A 67 -2.83 -18.33 9.26
CA ASN A 67 -3.14 -17.53 8.07
C ASN A 67 -2.67 -16.07 8.18
N VAL A 68 -2.34 -15.60 9.39
CA VAL A 68 -1.93 -14.21 9.65
C VAL A 68 -0.48 -14.19 10.12
N LYS A 69 0.33 -13.37 9.46
CA LYS A 69 1.73 -13.16 9.82
C LYS A 69 1.99 -11.68 10.10
N HIS A 70 2.79 -11.41 11.12
CA HIS A 70 3.32 -10.07 11.32
C HIS A 70 4.23 -9.72 10.13
N ASN A 71 4.04 -8.54 9.52
CA ASN A 71 4.89 -8.09 8.43
C ASN A 71 6.32 -7.85 8.95
N ASP A 72 7.21 -8.79 8.64
CA ASP A 72 8.63 -8.74 8.97
C ASP A 72 9.44 -8.78 7.68
N PRO A 73 10.52 -7.98 7.54
CA PRO A 73 11.40 -8.03 6.38
C PRO A 73 11.91 -9.42 6.03
N LYS A 74 12.02 -10.35 6.98
CA LYS A 74 12.40 -11.74 6.75
C LYS A 74 11.45 -12.47 5.79
N LEU A 75 10.17 -12.05 5.71
CA LEU A 75 9.17 -12.69 4.84
C LEU A 75 9.37 -12.35 3.36
N TRP A 76 9.93 -11.19 3.05
CA TRP A 76 9.97 -10.66 1.69
C TRP A 76 11.35 -10.15 1.23
N LYS A 77 12.31 -9.95 2.14
CA LYS A 77 13.65 -9.39 1.81
C LYS A 77 14.41 -10.23 0.78
N SER A 78 14.22 -11.55 0.77
CA SER A 78 14.84 -12.44 -0.22
C SER A 78 14.36 -12.17 -1.64
N ASN A 79 13.11 -11.72 -1.79
CA ASN A 79 12.47 -11.40 -3.07
C ASN A 79 12.68 -9.93 -3.49
N PHE A 80 13.30 -9.11 -2.62
CA PHE A 80 13.54 -7.71 -2.93
C PHE A 80 14.67 -7.60 -3.95
N PRO A 81 14.51 -6.80 -5.02
CA PRO A 81 15.52 -6.64 -6.05
C PRO A 81 16.86 -6.15 -5.46
N LYS A 82 17.93 -6.87 -5.73
CA LYS A 82 19.25 -6.47 -5.26
C LYS A 82 19.87 -5.51 -6.26
N LYS A 83 20.41 -4.39 -5.78
CA LYS A 83 21.23 -3.50 -6.61
C LYS A 83 22.50 -4.22 -7.04
N ILE A 84 22.75 -4.25 -8.35
CA ILE A 84 24.01 -4.72 -8.92
C ILE A 84 24.85 -3.48 -9.20
N TRP A 85 26.06 -3.41 -8.65
CA TRP A 85 26.95 -2.24 -8.75
C TRP A 85 27.29 -1.83 -10.20
N SER A 86 27.34 -2.80 -11.13
CA SER A 86 27.60 -2.56 -12.56
C SER A 86 26.34 -2.22 -13.36
N SER A 87 25.17 -2.05 -12.73
CA SER A 87 23.93 -1.80 -13.45
C SER A 87 23.65 -0.31 -13.62
N HIS A 88 23.14 0.05 -14.81
CA HIS A 88 22.68 1.41 -15.12
C HIS A 88 21.23 1.64 -14.62
N LYS A 89 20.86 2.92 -14.39
CA LYS A 89 19.54 3.32 -13.94
C LYS A 89 18.37 2.69 -14.72
N HIS A 90 18.51 2.48 -16.01
CA HIS A 90 17.49 1.83 -16.85
C HIS A 90 17.21 0.36 -16.50
N LYS A 91 18.16 -0.34 -15.86
CA LYS A 91 17.99 -1.74 -15.42
C LYS A 91 17.22 -1.85 -14.11
N HIS A 92 17.03 -0.74 -13.38
CA HIS A 92 16.30 -0.70 -12.12
C HIS A 92 14.81 -0.34 -12.28
N GLY A 93 14.32 -0.42 -13.51
CA GLY A 93 12.92 -0.15 -13.84
C GLY A 93 12.58 1.33 -13.99
N HIS A 94 11.40 1.57 -14.55
CA HIS A 94 10.83 2.89 -14.78
C HIS A 94 9.37 2.89 -14.33
N THR A 95 9.04 3.69 -13.34
CA THR A 95 7.67 3.82 -12.81
C THR A 95 7.01 5.05 -13.41
N LEU A 96 5.80 4.88 -13.91
CA LEU A 96 4.92 5.97 -14.31
C LEU A 96 3.96 6.29 -13.17
N ILE A 97 3.84 7.55 -12.80
CA ILE A 97 2.90 8.04 -11.80
C ILE A 97 1.97 9.04 -12.47
N LEU A 98 0.66 8.78 -12.37
CA LEU A 98 -0.34 9.74 -12.82
C LEU A 98 -0.89 10.48 -11.60
N THR A 99 -0.86 11.80 -11.65
CA THR A 99 -1.31 12.64 -10.55
C THR A 99 -2.64 13.32 -10.86
N GLY A 100 -3.42 13.53 -9.83
CA GLY A 100 -4.67 14.27 -9.93
C GLY A 100 -4.54 15.75 -9.53
N GLU A 101 -5.61 16.28 -8.96
CA GLU A 101 -5.74 17.67 -8.57
C GLU A 101 -4.99 18.05 -7.30
N MET A 102 -4.62 17.07 -6.48
CA MET A 102 -3.78 17.26 -5.29
C MET A 102 -2.34 16.79 -5.58
N PRO A 103 -1.47 17.69 -6.12
CA PRO A 103 -0.16 17.29 -6.62
C PRO A 103 0.81 16.84 -5.52
N GLY A 104 0.61 17.26 -4.27
CA GLY A 104 1.47 16.87 -3.15
C GLY A 104 1.50 15.35 -2.93
N ALA A 105 0.37 14.67 -3.08
CA ALA A 105 0.31 13.20 -3.00
C ALA A 105 1.15 12.53 -4.10
N GLY A 106 1.11 13.09 -5.32
CA GLY A 106 1.94 12.63 -6.44
C GLY A 106 3.43 12.86 -6.20
N VAL A 107 3.81 14.00 -5.61
CA VAL A 107 5.21 14.28 -5.21
C VAL A 107 5.69 13.23 -4.20
N LEU A 108 4.90 12.95 -3.16
CA LEU A 108 5.24 11.94 -2.15
C LEU A 108 5.38 10.54 -2.76
N ALA A 109 4.46 10.14 -3.65
CA ALA A 109 4.53 8.87 -4.36
C ALA A 109 5.80 8.77 -5.23
N SER A 110 6.18 9.87 -5.90
CA SER A 110 7.39 9.93 -6.72
C SER A 110 8.67 9.77 -5.91
N ILE A 111 8.76 10.47 -4.79
CA ILE A 111 9.89 10.37 -3.86
C ILE A 111 9.97 8.97 -3.25
N ALA A 112 8.83 8.39 -2.87
CA ALA A 112 8.77 7.03 -2.35
C ALA A 112 9.28 6.01 -3.38
N ALA A 113 8.85 6.10 -4.63
CA ALA A 113 9.32 5.24 -5.70
C ALA A 113 10.84 5.32 -5.89
N LEU A 114 11.42 6.54 -5.94
CA LEU A 114 12.87 6.72 -6.01
C LEU A 114 13.60 6.12 -4.81
N ARG A 115 13.07 6.30 -3.60
CA ARG A 115 13.67 5.75 -2.36
C ARG A 115 13.57 4.22 -2.30
N CYS A 116 12.57 3.62 -2.92
CA CYS A 116 12.48 2.16 -3.08
C CYS A 116 13.53 1.59 -4.06
N GLY A 117 14.26 2.44 -4.78
CA GLY A 117 15.35 2.04 -5.65
C GLY A 117 14.99 1.91 -7.13
N VAL A 118 13.84 2.43 -7.53
CA VAL A 118 13.47 2.53 -8.95
C VAL A 118 14.48 3.43 -9.68
N GLY A 119 14.90 3.02 -10.85
CA GLY A 119 15.92 3.73 -11.64
C GLY A 119 15.43 5.02 -12.27
N LEU A 120 14.18 5.05 -12.72
CA LEU A 120 13.54 6.22 -13.31
C LEU A 120 12.10 6.36 -12.83
N VAL A 121 11.68 7.58 -12.57
CA VAL A 121 10.28 7.93 -12.29
C VAL A 121 9.83 9.00 -13.27
N SER A 122 8.74 8.74 -13.98
CA SER A 122 8.00 9.73 -14.77
C SER A 122 6.69 10.07 -14.09
N VAL A 123 6.32 11.33 -14.16
CA VAL A 123 5.05 11.83 -13.65
C VAL A 123 4.27 12.48 -14.78
N ILE A 124 3.00 12.11 -14.94
CA ILE A 124 2.04 12.88 -15.74
C ILE A 124 1.24 13.75 -14.78
N CYS A 125 1.29 15.06 -14.99
CA CYS A 125 0.56 16.04 -14.17
C CYS A 125 -0.10 17.11 -15.04
N MET A 126 -1.02 17.86 -14.46
CA MET A 126 -1.54 19.05 -15.12
C MET A 126 -0.45 20.12 -15.28
N PRO A 127 -0.44 20.90 -16.38
CA PRO A 127 0.61 21.90 -16.65
C PRO A 127 0.87 22.89 -15.50
N LYS A 128 -0.18 23.29 -14.79
CA LYS A 128 -0.07 24.20 -13.63
C LYS A 128 0.76 23.64 -12.47
N TYR A 129 1.02 22.34 -12.43
CA TYR A 129 1.80 21.68 -11.38
C TYR A 129 3.22 21.32 -11.80
N GLN A 130 3.60 21.53 -13.06
CA GLN A 130 4.92 21.16 -13.58
C GLN A 130 6.06 21.75 -12.75
N THR A 131 5.99 23.05 -12.47
CA THR A 131 6.99 23.76 -11.66
C THR A 131 7.12 23.16 -10.26
N LEU A 132 6.00 22.81 -9.63
CA LEU A 132 6.00 22.18 -8.31
C LEU A 132 6.80 20.88 -8.31
N PHE A 133 6.56 20.00 -9.29
CA PHE A 133 7.30 18.73 -9.41
C PHE A 133 8.78 18.96 -9.67
N ASN A 134 9.13 19.88 -10.57
CA ASN A 134 10.53 20.19 -10.87
C ASN A 134 11.30 20.72 -9.65
N LEU A 135 10.64 21.48 -8.79
CA LEU A 135 11.26 22.04 -7.57
C LEU A 135 11.38 21.00 -6.45
N LEU A 136 10.31 20.22 -6.19
CA LEU A 136 10.27 19.30 -5.05
C LEU A 136 10.90 17.94 -5.32
N ALA A 137 10.97 17.53 -6.56
CA ALA A 137 11.52 16.25 -6.95
C ALA A 137 12.31 16.35 -8.27
N PRO A 138 13.45 17.06 -8.31
CA PRO A 138 14.19 17.36 -9.53
C PRO A 138 14.76 16.13 -10.25
N SER A 139 14.74 14.98 -9.61
CA SER A 139 15.21 13.71 -10.18
C SER A 139 14.18 12.98 -11.03
N ILE A 140 12.93 13.45 -11.07
CA ILE A 140 11.84 12.84 -11.83
C ILE A 140 11.71 13.48 -13.22
N ILE A 141 11.10 12.73 -14.13
CA ILE A 141 10.77 13.22 -15.48
C ILE A 141 9.31 13.68 -15.45
N VAL A 142 9.06 14.94 -15.76
CA VAL A 142 7.72 15.53 -15.69
C VAL A 142 7.13 15.71 -17.07
N HIS A 143 5.96 15.11 -17.29
CA HIS A 143 5.14 15.28 -18.48
C HIS A 143 3.90 16.11 -18.12
N ALA A 144 3.82 17.31 -18.66
CA ALA A 144 2.72 18.24 -18.39
C ALA A 144 1.60 18.05 -19.41
N GLU A 145 0.50 17.43 -19.01
CA GLU A 145 -0.60 17.01 -19.88
C GLU A 145 -1.93 17.56 -19.40
N LYS A 146 -2.66 18.25 -20.27
CA LYS A 146 -4.03 18.71 -19.96
C LYS A 146 -5.04 17.56 -19.87
N ASN A 147 -4.81 16.50 -20.63
CA ASN A 147 -5.66 15.32 -20.66
C ASN A 147 -4.83 14.04 -20.61
N PRO A 148 -4.66 13.44 -19.41
CA PRO A 148 -3.91 12.22 -19.26
C PRO A 148 -4.39 11.05 -20.11
N MET A 149 -5.69 10.96 -20.40
CA MET A 149 -6.26 9.88 -21.25
C MET A 149 -5.79 9.95 -22.71
N LYS A 150 -5.39 11.13 -23.17
CA LYS A 150 -4.84 11.32 -24.51
C LYS A 150 -3.32 11.28 -24.53
N SER A 151 -2.70 11.07 -23.36
CA SER A 151 -1.25 11.06 -23.26
C SER A 151 -0.66 9.87 -24.00
N ASP A 152 0.24 10.15 -24.92
CA ASP A 152 1.00 9.12 -25.60
C ASP A 152 1.94 8.38 -24.64
N HIS A 153 2.33 9.01 -23.54
CA HIS A 153 3.11 8.38 -22.48
C HIS A 153 2.41 7.19 -21.83
N ILE A 154 1.07 7.18 -21.75
CA ILE A 154 0.34 5.99 -21.29
C ILE A 154 0.33 4.93 -22.39
N LYS A 155 0.17 5.33 -23.65
CA LYS A 155 0.12 4.42 -24.80
C LYS A 155 1.50 3.81 -25.13
N GLU A 156 2.58 4.59 -24.96
CA GLU A 156 3.97 4.14 -25.09
C GLU A 156 4.37 3.19 -23.94
N ASN A 157 3.58 2.21 -23.73
CA ASN A 157 3.61 1.33 -22.59
C ASN A 157 4.94 0.53 -22.45
N SER A 158 5.74 0.39 -23.50
CA SER A 158 7.00 -0.35 -23.48
C SER A 158 8.05 0.23 -22.53
N LYS A 159 8.04 1.55 -22.29
CA LYS A 159 9.02 2.25 -21.44
C LYS A 159 8.84 1.98 -19.94
N TYR A 160 7.61 1.77 -19.48
CA TYR A 160 7.31 1.70 -18.05
C TYR A 160 7.15 0.27 -17.57
N ASN A 161 7.76 -0.05 -16.43
CA ASN A 161 7.69 -1.36 -15.80
C ASN A 161 6.55 -1.44 -14.77
N SER A 162 6.14 -0.30 -14.21
CA SER A 162 5.06 -0.22 -13.23
C SER A 162 4.34 1.12 -13.31
N ILE A 163 3.11 1.15 -12.79
CA ILE A 163 2.25 2.33 -12.80
C ILE A 163 1.69 2.55 -11.40
N VAL A 164 1.62 3.83 -10.98
CA VAL A 164 0.91 4.25 -9.77
C VAL A 164 -0.14 5.25 -10.18
N PHE A 165 -1.39 5.03 -9.78
CA PHE A 165 -2.48 5.95 -10.06
C PHE A 165 -3.46 6.05 -8.89
N GLY A 166 -4.01 7.25 -8.72
CA GLY A 166 -5.05 7.53 -7.73
C GLY A 166 -4.67 8.54 -6.66
N PRO A 167 -3.40 8.62 -6.19
CA PRO A 167 -3.01 9.67 -5.25
C PRO A 167 -3.36 11.06 -5.80
N GLY A 168 -4.23 11.78 -5.07
CA GLY A 168 -4.66 13.12 -5.45
C GLY A 168 -5.66 13.19 -6.60
N ALA A 169 -6.10 12.06 -7.17
CA ALA A 169 -7.14 12.04 -8.19
C ALA A 169 -8.54 12.20 -7.55
N PRO A 170 -9.45 13.00 -8.14
CA PRO A 170 -10.82 13.06 -7.67
C PRO A 170 -11.57 11.77 -8.03
N PRO A 171 -12.54 11.32 -7.20
CA PRO A 171 -13.40 10.18 -7.53
C PRO A 171 -14.41 10.58 -8.61
N SER A 172 -14.05 10.44 -9.86
CA SER A 172 -14.84 10.88 -11.00
C SER A 172 -14.94 9.81 -12.10
N LYS A 173 -15.87 10.00 -13.05
CA LYS A 173 -15.98 9.15 -14.26
C LYS A 173 -14.67 9.16 -15.05
N VAL A 174 -14.01 10.32 -15.15
CA VAL A 174 -12.72 10.43 -15.85
C VAL A 174 -11.65 9.57 -15.17
N THR A 175 -11.56 9.65 -13.85
CA THR A 175 -10.64 8.81 -13.07
C THR A 175 -10.92 7.33 -13.25
N ARG A 176 -12.20 6.93 -13.31
CA ARG A 176 -12.59 5.55 -13.58
C ARG A 176 -12.13 5.08 -14.96
N GLU A 177 -12.34 5.88 -15.99
CA GLU A 177 -11.89 5.54 -17.34
C GLU A 177 -10.36 5.45 -17.46
N ILE A 178 -9.62 6.36 -16.83
CA ILE A 178 -8.15 6.28 -16.76
C ILE A 178 -7.73 5.01 -16.04
N THR A 179 -8.39 4.64 -14.93
CA THR A 179 -8.08 3.40 -14.19
C THR A 179 -8.27 2.18 -15.10
N LYS A 180 -9.38 2.10 -15.81
CA LYS A 180 -9.62 0.97 -16.76
C LYS A 180 -8.57 0.93 -17.86
N LEU A 181 -8.19 2.07 -18.42
CA LEU A 181 -7.14 2.16 -19.43
C LEU A 181 -5.81 1.61 -18.89
N ILE A 182 -5.41 2.03 -17.67
CA ILE A 182 -4.18 1.58 -17.03
C ILE A 182 -4.22 0.08 -16.76
N LEU A 183 -5.33 -0.44 -16.24
CA LEU A 183 -5.50 -1.86 -15.99
C LEU A 183 -5.42 -2.69 -17.27
N GLY A 184 -5.94 -2.16 -18.38
CA GLY A 184 -5.83 -2.78 -19.71
C GLY A 184 -4.39 -2.97 -20.20
N LEU A 185 -3.44 -2.18 -19.69
CA LEU A 185 -2.02 -2.33 -20.03
C LEU A 185 -1.35 -3.58 -19.40
N ARG A 186 -2.03 -4.25 -18.46
CA ARG A 186 -1.56 -5.48 -17.79
C ARG A 186 -0.18 -5.37 -17.12
N LYS A 187 0.20 -4.17 -16.68
CA LYS A 187 1.44 -3.90 -15.95
C LYS A 187 1.27 -3.98 -14.44
N PRO A 188 2.36 -4.22 -13.69
CA PRO A 188 2.36 -4.01 -12.24
C PRO A 188 1.82 -2.62 -11.91
N THR A 189 0.72 -2.57 -11.17
CA THR A 189 -0.02 -1.32 -10.93
C THR A 189 -0.39 -1.19 -9.46
N VAL A 190 -0.18 -0.02 -8.89
CA VAL A 190 -0.71 0.38 -7.59
C VAL A 190 -1.87 1.33 -7.82
N LEU A 191 -3.04 0.97 -7.29
CA LEU A 191 -4.23 1.83 -7.25
C LEU A 191 -4.48 2.30 -5.82
N ASP A 192 -4.64 3.60 -5.64
CA ASP A 192 -4.87 4.23 -4.34
C ASP A 192 -5.95 5.32 -4.44
N ALA A 193 -6.51 5.71 -3.31
CA ALA A 193 -7.39 6.88 -3.16
C ALA A 193 -8.46 6.99 -4.27
N GLY A 194 -8.40 8.06 -5.08
CA GLY A 194 -9.38 8.35 -6.11
C GLY A 194 -9.56 7.27 -7.17
N ALA A 195 -8.50 6.51 -7.50
CA ALA A 195 -8.59 5.40 -8.45
C ALA A 195 -9.43 4.24 -7.91
N ILE A 196 -9.52 4.09 -6.60
CA ILE A 196 -10.39 3.13 -5.91
C ILE A 196 -11.79 3.72 -5.73
N SER A 197 -11.87 4.91 -5.14
CA SER A 197 -13.13 5.57 -4.77
C SER A 197 -14.02 5.91 -5.98
N ALA A 198 -13.44 6.06 -7.18
CA ALA A 198 -14.17 6.30 -8.42
C ALA A 198 -15.09 5.13 -8.83
N PHE A 199 -14.91 3.94 -8.23
CA PHE A 199 -15.70 2.75 -8.50
C PHE A 199 -16.83 2.51 -7.49
N LYS A 200 -17.09 3.45 -6.59
CA LYS A 200 -18.27 3.37 -5.73
C LYS A 200 -19.53 3.20 -6.58
N GLY A 201 -20.28 2.13 -6.36
CA GLY A 201 -21.45 1.75 -7.18
C GLY A 201 -21.12 1.18 -8.57
N HIS A 202 -19.85 0.90 -8.83
CA HIS A 202 -19.35 0.32 -10.10
C HIS A 202 -18.30 -0.78 -9.83
N GLN A 203 -18.49 -1.55 -8.75
CA GLN A 203 -17.53 -2.54 -8.26
C GLN A 203 -17.23 -3.60 -9.32
N ASP A 204 -18.23 -4.06 -10.04
CA ASP A 204 -18.08 -5.09 -11.07
C ASP A 204 -17.18 -4.62 -12.21
N GLU A 205 -17.24 -3.33 -12.58
CA GLU A 205 -16.32 -2.77 -13.56
C GLU A 205 -14.86 -2.84 -13.08
N LEU A 206 -14.61 -2.56 -11.79
CA LEU A 206 -13.26 -2.67 -11.22
C LEU A 206 -12.81 -4.12 -11.21
N LEU A 207 -13.61 -5.00 -10.61
CA LEU A 207 -13.28 -6.42 -10.44
C LEU A 207 -13.02 -7.11 -11.78
N GLY A 208 -13.83 -6.81 -12.80
CA GLY A 208 -13.67 -7.37 -14.15
C GLY A 208 -12.39 -6.92 -14.87
N ASN A 209 -11.79 -5.81 -14.45
CA ASN A 209 -10.54 -5.30 -15.02
C ASN A 209 -9.29 -5.65 -14.19
N LEU A 210 -9.45 -6.11 -12.93
CA LEU A 210 -8.32 -6.48 -12.09
C LEU A 210 -7.55 -7.67 -12.67
N HIS A 211 -6.27 -7.72 -12.35
CA HIS A 211 -5.39 -8.83 -12.68
C HIS A 211 -4.35 -9.04 -11.57
N ASN A 212 -3.62 -10.15 -11.61
CA ASN A 212 -2.70 -10.59 -10.55
C ASN A 212 -1.47 -9.70 -10.31
N LYS A 213 -1.30 -8.62 -11.07
CA LYS A 213 -0.22 -7.65 -10.90
C LYS A 213 -0.71 -6.32 -10.32
N VAL A 214 -1.92 -6.27 -9.77
CA VAL A 214 -2.51 -5.05 -9.19
C VAL A 214 -2.46 -5.14 -7.67
N VAL A 215 -2.02 -4.07 -7.04
CA VAL A 215 -2.12 -3.83 -5.61
C VAL A 215 -3.03 -2.65 -5.39
N MET A 216 -4.04 -2.83 -4.54
CA MET A 216 -4.91 -1.75 -4.08
C MET A 216 -4.61 -1.44 -2.62
N THR A 217 -4.65 -0.16 -2.25
CA THR A 217 -4.32 0.33 -0.89
C THR A 217 -5.50 1.05 -0.23
N PRO A 218 -6.73 0.46 -0.21
CA PRO A 218 -7.88 1.13 0.37
C PRO A 218 -7.74 1.26 1.88
N HIS A 219 -8.03 2.43 2.43
CA HIS A 219 -8.30 2.55 3.85
C HIS A 219 -9.70 1.99 4.16
N GLN A 220 -10.02 1.80 5.45
CA GLN A 220 -11.28 1.17 5.86
C GLN A 220 -12.55 1.84 5.27
N GLY A 221 -12.55 3.17 5.14
CA GLY A 221 -13.68 3.90 4.56
C GLY A 221 -13.84 3.65 3.05
N GLU A 222 -12.75 3.61 2.30
CA GLU A 222 -12.75 3.27 0.87
C GLU A 222 -13.19 1.83 0.66
N PHE A 223 -12.68 0.90 1.47
CA PHE A 223 -13.09 -0.50 1.40
C PHE A 223 -14.59 -0.66 1.65
N LYS A 224 -15.13 -0.08 2.73
CA LYS A 224 -16.57 -0.11 3.04
C LYS A 224 -17.43 0.59 1.98
N SER A 225 -16.90 1.62 1.32
CA SER A 225 -17.60 2.32 0.24
C SER A 225 -17.66 1.50 -1.05
N LEU A 226 -16.64 0.66 -1.28
CA LEU A 226 -16.56 -0.22 -2.44
C LEU A 226 -17.31 -1.54 -2.21
N PHE A 227 -17.25 -2.07 -1.00
CA PHE A 227 -17.89 -3.32 -0.56
C PHE A 227 -18.74 -3.05 0.69
N PRO A 228 -19.96 -2.52 0.52
CA PRO A 228 -20.89 -2.18 1.61
C PRO A 228 -21.40 -3.39 2.40
#